data_002c73208897b64be6bd3cc219253eef
#
_entry.id   002c73208897b64be6bd3cc219253eef
#
_cell.length_a   1.000
_cell.length_b   1.000
_cell.length_c   1.000
_cell.angle_alpha   90.00
_cell.angle_beta   90.00
_cell.angle_gamma   90.00
#
_symmetry.space_group_name_H-M   'P 1'
#
loop_
_entity.id
_entity.type
_entity.pdbx_description
1 polymer ?
#
loop_
_entity_poly.entity_id
_entity_poly.type
_entity_poly.pdbx_seq_one_letter_code
_entity_poly.pdbx_strand_id
1 'polypeptide(L)'
;MRWACRMDELRPGVFVDGAHNEDGIEAFVQSLQLQQELSEEHLHTGRCVVIFSVVSDKQYEPMIRMLCGLTMVTDFVVTQIPGGRGANLSALRGLFEKYMNQRTQKIHTYEKIEDALAFSLSVREDTGRIYIVGSLYLAGLVESMMEDYDDRF
;
A
#
# COMPACT_ATOMS: atom_id res chain seq x y z
N MET A 1 6.49 -4.25 -22.85
CA MET A 1 5.52 -5.18 -22.24
C MET A 1 5.18 -4.70 -20.83
N ARG A 2 3.92 -4.58 -20.58
CA ARG A 2 3.44 -4.13 -19.28
C ARG A 2 3.26 -5.32 -18.35
N TRP A 3 3.79 -5.22 -17.13
CA TRP A 3 3.58 -6.23 -16.11
C TRP A 3 2.23 -6.03 -15.46
N ALA A 4 1.45 -7.10 -15.35
CA ALA A 4 0.19 -7.04 -14.62
C ALA A 4 0.47 -6.60 -13.18
N CYS A 5 -0.42 -5.79 -12.63
CA CYS A 5 -0.37 -5.31 -11.25
C CYS A 5 0.85 -4.43 -10.93
N ARG A 6 1.47 -3.79 -11.94
CA ARG A 6 2.57 -2.87 -11.68
C ARG A 6 2.10 -1.44 -11.84
N MET A 7 1.88 -0.74 -10.73
CA MET A 7 1.34 0.62 -10.70
C MET A 7 0.10 0.77 -11.57
N ASP A 8 -0.77 -0.23 -11.54
CA ASP A 8 -2.03 -0.19 -12.25
C ASP A 8 -3.05 0.65 -11.50
N GLU A 9 -3.61 1.64 -12.17
CA GLU A 9 -4.69 2.43 -11.58
C GLU A 9 -6.01 1.69 -11.80
N LEU A 10 -6.56 1.13 -10.73
CA LEU A 10 -7.81 0.37 -10.80
C LEU A 10 -9.03 1.27 -10.92
N ARG A 11 -8.97 2.42 -10.29
CA ARG A 11 -9.94 3.52 -10.39
C ARG A 11 -9.21 4.80 -9.99
N PRO A 12 -9.77 5.98 -10.24
CA PRO A 12 -9.05 7.23 -9.95
C PRO A 12 -8.50 7.26 -8.53
N GLY A 13 -7.20 7.38 -8.41
CA GLY A 13 -6.50 7.48 -7.13
C GLY A 13 -6.24 6.17 -6.41
N VAL A 14 -6.60 5.01 -6.98
CA VAL A 14 -6.36 3.71 -6.37
C VAL A 14 -5.43 2.90 -7.26
N PHE A 15 -4.22 2.65 -6.76
CA PHE A 15 -3.16 2.00 -7.51
C PHE A 15 -2.76 0.69 -6.86
N VAL A 16 -2.46 -0.31 -7.67
CA VAL A 16 -1.94 -1.58 -7.19
C VAL A 16 -0.59 -1.84 -7.84
N ASP A 17 0.36 -2.32 -7.04
CA ASP A 17 1.69 -2.69 -7.53
C ASP A 17 2.05 -4.04 -6.93
N GLY A 18 2.49 -4.96 -7.79
CA GLY A 18 2.85 -6.31 -7.37
C GLY A 18 4.22 -6.43 -6.72
N ALA A 19 4.86 -5.34 -6.34
CA ALA A 19 6.14 -5.38 -5.64
C ALA A 19 6.05 -6.26 -4.40
N HIS A 20 6.94 -7.25 -4.31
CA HIS A 20 6.84 -8.28 -3.27
C HIS A 20 8.21 -8.69 -2.72
N ASN A 21 9.25 -7.96 -3.08
CA ASN A 21 10.60 -8.16 -2.55
C ASN A 21 11.29 -6.81 -2.45
N GLU A 22 12.51 -6.82 -1.93
CA GLU A 22 13.26 -5.58 -1.71
C GLU A 22 13.45 -4.78 -2.98
N ASP A 23 13.85 -5.43 -4.07
CA ASP A 23 14.07 -4.77 -5.36
C ASP A 23 12.77 -4.15 -5.90
N GLY A 24 11.67 -4.87 -5.78
CA GLY A 24 10.36 -4.39 -6.23
C GLY A 24 9.89 -3.18 -5.43
N ILE A 25 10.07 -3.22 -4.11
CA ILE A 25 9.71 -2.09 -3.25
C ILE A 25 10.60 -0.89 -3.54
N GLU A 26 11.89 -1.10 -3.78
CA GLU A 26 12.78 0.00 -4.15
C GLU A 26 12.30 0.69 -5.43
N ALA A 27 11.94 -0.08 -6.44
CA ALA A 27 11.41 0.46 -7.69
C ALA A 27 10.09 1.21 -7.47
N PHE A 28 9.20 0.68 -6.63
CA PHE A 28 7.96 1.33 -6.28
C PHE A 28 8.21 2.68 -5.60
N VAL A 29 9.10 2.71 -4.61
CA VAL A 29 9.45 3.93 -3.88
C VAL A 29 10.03 4.97 -4.82
N GLN A 30 10.95 4.58 -5.70
CA GLN A 30 11.53 5.49 -6.68
C GLN A 30 10.47 6.07 -7.62
N SER A 31 9.53 5.25 -8.06
CA SER A 31 8.44 5.70 -8.92
C SER A 31 7.57 6.74 -8.24
N LEU A 32 7.22 6.52 -6.96
CA LEU A 32 6.41 7.48 -6.21
C LEU A 32 7.15 8.80 -6.00
N GLN A 33 8.42 8.72 -5.66
CA GLN A 33 9.23 9.93 -5.46
C GLN A 33 9.34 10.75 -6.74
N LEU A 34 9.52 10.07 -7.87
CA LEU A 34 9.60 10.74 -9.17
C LEU A 34 8.27 11.40 -9.53
N GLN A 35 7.16 10.70 -9.32
CA GLN A 35 5.83 11.26 -9.57
C GLN A 35 5.59 12.53 -8.75
N GLN A 36 6.02 12.51 -7.49
CA GLN A 36 5.86 13.67 -6.62
C GLN A 36 6.68 14.86 -7.11
N GLU A 37 7.92 14.61 -7.55
CA GLU A 37 8.77 15.67 -8.09
C GLU A 37 8.19 16.30 -9.36
N LEU A 38 7.61 15.46 -10.24
CA LEU A 38 7.03 15.93 -11.50
C LEU A 38 5.69 16.64 -11.32
N SER A 39 5.06 16.48 -10.17
CA SER A 39 3.72 17.02 -9.88
C SER A 39 3.77 18.24 -8.97
N GLU A 40 4.73 19.13 -9.16
CA GLU A 40 4.94 20.28 -8.28
C GLU A 40 3.69 21.14 -8.08
N GLU A 41 2.90 21.31 -9.14
CA GLU A 41 1.69 22.13 -9.09
C GLU A 41 0.51 21.39 -8.45
N HIS A 42 0.63 20.09 -8.31
CA HIS A 42 -0.44 19.25 -7.80
C HIS A 42 -0.03 18.57 -6.52
N LEU A 43 0.49 19.36 -5.59
CA LEU A 43 0.76 18.86 -4.26
C LEU A 43 -0.51 18.21 -3.76
N HIS A 44 -0.40 16.89 -3.56
CA HIS A 44 -1.53 16.15 -3.06
C HIS A 44 -1.78 16.58 -1.64
N THR A 45 -2.82 17.38 -1.47
CA THR A 45 -3.21 17.84 -0.15
C THR A 45 -4.05 16.81 0.58
N GLY A 46 -4.51 15.77 -0.15
CA GLY A 46 -5.27 14.68 0.42
C GLY A 46 -4.37 13.62 1.07
N ARG A 47 -5.00 12.65 1.70
CA ARG A 47 -4.27 11.56 2.36
C ARG A 47 -3.64 10.64 1.32
N CYS A 48 -2.47 10.13 1.66
CA CYS A 48 -1.79 9.11 0.87
C CYS A 48 -1.70 7.86 1.73
N VAL A 49 -2.41 6.82 1.32
CA VAL A 49 -2.53 5.57 2.08
C VAL A 49 -1.74 4.49 1.36
N VAL A 50 -0.93 3.75 2.11
CA VAL A 50 -0.25 2.56 1.59
C VAL A 50 -0.81 1.34 2.33
N ILE A 51 -1.44 0.44 1.57
CA ILE A 51 -1.89 -0.84 2.10
C ILE A 51 -0.79 -1.86 1.85
N PHE A 52 -0.33 -2.51 2.90
CA PHE A 52 0.80 -3.44 2.84
C PHE A 52 0.43 -4.77 3.46
N SER A 53 0.84 -5.84 2.79
CA SER A 53 0.90 -7.18 3.36
C SER A 53 2.02 -7.92 2.64
N VAL A 54 2.55 -8.95 3.27
CA VAL A 54 3.68 -9.70 2.72
C VAL A 54 3.63 -11.14 3.22
N VAL A 55 4.12 -12.08 2.41
CA VAL A 55 4.25 -13.47 2.85
C VAL A 55 5.37 -13.60 3.87
N SER A 56 5.20 -14.56 4.79
CA SER A 56 6.07 -14.66 5.98
C SER A 56 7.51 -15.06 5.66
N ASP A 57 7.78 -15.66 4.51
CA ASP A 57 9.11 -16.11 4.12
C ASP A 57 9.97 -15.04 3.47
N LYS A 58 9.46 -13.82 3.35
CA LYS A 58 10.21 -12.70 2.78
C LYS A 58 10.97 -11.95 3.86
N GLN A 59 12.06 -11.30 3.45
CA GLN A 59 12.77 -10.37 4.31
C GLN A 59 12.09 -9.01 4.21
N TYR A 60 11.09 -8.82 5.05
CA TYR A 60 10.21 -7.67 4.90
C TYR A 60 10.67 -6.42 5.69
N GLU A 61 11.62 -6.55 6.60
CA GLU A 61 12.09 -5.38 7.35
C GLU A 61 12.69 -4.30 6.43
N PRO A 62 13.59 -4.64 5.47
CA PRO A 62 14.07 -3.62 4.53
C PRO A 62 12.96 -3.00 3.69
N MET A 63 11.97 -3.80 3.32
CA MET A 63 10.83 -3.32 2.54
C MET A 63 10.06 -2.26 3.32
N ILE A 64 9.78 -2.54 4.59
CA ILE A 64 9.03 -1.63 5.45
C ILE A 64 9.82 -0.35 5.70
N ARG A 65 11.13 -0.48 5.93
CA ARG A 65 11.99 0.69 6.14
C ARG A 65 11.94 1.64 4.93
N MET A 66 12.00 1.09 3.72
CA MET A 66 11.92 1.90 2.50
C MET A 66 10.57 2.59 2.38
N LEU A 67 9.48 1.88 2.66
CA LEU A 67 8.14 2.47 2.60
C LEU A 67 7.97 3.61 3.60
N CYS A 68 8.49 3.42 4.81
CA CYS A 68 8.40 4.46 5.85
C CYS A 68 9.19 5.72 5.51
N GLY A 69 10.16 5.61 4.60
CA GLY A 69 10.90 6.76 4.10
C GLY A 69 10.12 7.63 3.13
N LEU A 70 8.95 7.20 2.69
CA LEU A 70 8.09 7.98 1.80
C LEU A 70 7.36 9.06 2.63
N THR A 71 7.89 10.26 2.62
CA THR A 71 7.38 11.36 3.46
C THR A 71 5.97 11.79 3.08
N MET A 72 5.54 11.53 1.84
CA MET A 72 4.20 11.89 1.40
C MET A 72 3.12 10.96 1.97
N VAL A 73 3.49 9.78 2.46
CA VAL A 73 2.51 8.82 3.00
C VAL A 73 2.01 9.31 4.35
N THR A 74 0.69 9.37 4.50
CA THR A 74 0.04 9.79 5.74
C THR A 74 -0.43 8.61 6.58
N ASP A 75 -0.78 7.51 5.95
CA ASP A 75 -1.35 6.35 6.62
C ASP A 75 -0.77 5.07 6.04
N PHE A 76 -0.28 4.20 6.92
CA PHE A 76 0.04 2.82 6.56
C PHE A 76 -1.08 1.93 7.07
N VAL A 77 -1.59 1.06 6.20
CA VAL A 77 -2.65 0.12 6.54
C VAL A 77 -2.10 -1.27 6.30
N VAL A 78 -1.92 -2.02 7.36
CA VAL A 78 -1.27 -3.34 7.31
C VAL A 78 -2.32 -4.41 7.51
N THR A 79 -2.31 -5.42 6.66
CA THR A 79 -3.26 -6.52 6.72
C THR A 79 -2.57 -7.85 6.50
N GLN A 80 -3.29 -8.94 6.70
CA GLN A 80 -2.77 -10.29 6.54
C GLN A 80 -3.23 -10.89 5.22
N ILE A 81 -2.32 -11.68 4.62
CA ILE A 81 -2.68 -12.51 3.48
C ILE A 81 -3.44 -13.72 4.03
N PRO A 82 -4.61 -14.06 3.46
CA PRO A 82 -5.38 -15.21 3.93
C PRO A 82 -4.63 -16.53 3.78
N GLY A 83 -5.01 -17.52 4.56
CA GLY A 83 -4.48 -18.87 4.44
C GLY A 83 -3.22 -19.16 5.24
N GLY A 84 -2.85 -18.30 6.17
CA GLY A 84 -1.73 -18.52 7.06
C GLY A 84 -0.35 -18.31 6.45
N ARG A 85 -0.28 -17.80 5.23
CA ARG A 85 0.99 -17.52 4.55
C ARG A 85 1.54 -16.13 4.87
N GLY A 86 0.70 -15.27 5.37
CA GLY A 86 1.09 -13.88 5.63
C GLY A 86 1.99 -13.75 6.84
N ALA A 87 2.82 -12.72 6.84
CA ALA A 87 3.60 -12.37 8.00
C ALA A 87 2.68 -11.95 9.15
N ASN A 88 3.15 -12.16 10.37
CA ASN A 88 2.38 -11.86 11.58
C ASN A 88 2.07 -10.38 11.64
N LEU A 89 0.81 -10.04 11.88
CA LEU A 89 0.33 -8.65 11.85
C LEU A 89 1.00 -7.80 12.93
N SER A 90 1.16 -8.35 14.13
CA SER A 90 1.83 -7.64 15.23
C SER A 90 3.30 -7.37 14.92
N ALA A 91 3.98 -8.33 14.28
CA ALA A 91 5.37 -8.15 13.87
C ALA A 91 5.51 -7.04 12.82
N LEU A 92 4.60 -7.03 11.85
CA LEU A 92 4.60 -5.98 10.82
C LEU A 92 4.35 -4.62 11.45
N ARG A 93 3.35 -4.52 12.33
CA ARG A 93 3.05 -3.27 13.02
C ARG A 93 4.26 -2.74 13.79
N GLY A 94 4.95 -3.63 14.51
CA GLY A 94 6.13 -3.24 15.25
C GLY A 94 7.22 -2.63 14.38
N LEU A 95 7.42 -3.19 13.19
CA LEU A 95 8.42 -2.66 12.25
C LEU A 95 8.00 -1.30 11.69
N PHE A 96 6.73 -1.12 11.36
CA PHE A 96 6.25 0.19 10.91
C PHE A 96 6.42 1.23 12.02
N GLU A 97 6.07 0.90 13.24
CA GLU A 97 6.25 1.81 14.38
C GLU A 97 7.72 2.18 14.60
N LYS A 98 8.62 1.24 14.31
CA LYS A 98 10.06 1.47 14.45
C LYS A 98 10.60 2.46 13.43
N TYR A 99 10.11 2.42 12.19
CA TYR A 99 10.69 3.18 11.08
C TYR A 99 9.87 4.38 10.64
N MET A 100 8.58 4.43 10.94
CA MET A 100 7.73 5.53 10.47
C MET A 100 7.95 6.80 11.28
N ASN A 101 7.58 7.93 10.70
CA ASN A 101 7.56 9.21 11.41
C ASN A 101 6.22 9.34 12.13
N GLN A 102 6.22 9.14 13.44
CA GLN A 102 4.99 9.11 14.23
C GLN A 102 4.28 10.46 14.33
N ARG A 103 4.93 11.52 13.93
CA ARG A 103 4.31 12.86 13.91
C ARG A 103 3.44 13.08 12.68
N THR A 104 3.83 12.49 11.56
CA THR A 104 3.19 12.74 10.27
C THR A 104 2.54 11.51 9.66
N GLN A 105 2.85 10.32 10.18
CA GLN A 105 2.36 9.05 9.65
C GLN A 105 1.64 8.26 10.72
N LYS A 106 0.59 7.57 10.33
CA LYS A 106 -0.21 6.72 11.22
C LYS A 106 -0.17 5.29 10.73
N ILE A 107 -0.32 4.35 11.67
CA ILE A 107 -0.37 2.92 11.37
C ILE A 107 -1.72 2.36 11.78
N HIS A 108 -2.33 1.56 10.91
CA HIS A 108 -3.60 0.89 11.14
C HIS A 108 -3.43 -0.58 10.77
N THR A 109 -4.04 -1.47 11.55
CA THR A 109 -3.95 -2.91 11.28
C THR A 109 -5.34 -3.52 11.16
N TYR A 110 -5.50 -4.40 10.18
CA TYR A 110 -6.74 -5.13 9.95
C TYR A 110 -6.42 -6.57 9.61
N GLU A 111 -7.13 -7.50 10.22
CA GLU A 111 -6.93 -8.91 9.92
C GLU A 111 -7.42 -9.28 8.53
N LYS A 112 -8.42 -8.57 8.02
CA LYS A 112 -9.02 -8.87 6.72
C LYS A 112 -8.70 -7.78 5.71
N ILE A 113 -8.39 -8.22 4.49
CA ILE A 113 -8.11 -7.31 3.38
C ILE A 113 -9.33 -6.42 3.09
N GLU A 114 -10.55 -6.98 3.19
CA GLU A 114 -11.79 -6.24 2.95
C GLU A 114 -11.89 -5.03 3.88
N ASP A 115 -11.57 -5.23 5.15
CA ASP A 115 -11.65 -4.16 6.14
C ASP A 115 -10.57 -3.11 5.92
N ALA A 116 -9.36 -3.56 5.55
CA ALA A 116 -8.28 -2.64 5.21
C ALA A 116 -8.65 -1.75 4.02
N LEU A 117 -9.22 -2.36 2.98
CA LEU A 117 -9.62 -1.63 1.79
C LEU A 117 -10.78 -0.67 2.10
N ALA A 118 -11.78 -1.12 2.85
CA ALA A 118 -12.92 -0.29 3.22
C ALA A 118 -12.47 0.93 4.03
N PHE A 119 -11.59 0.72 5.01
CA PHE A 119 -11.04 1.82 5.79
C PHE A 119 -10.32 2.82 4.88
N SER A 120 -9.45 2.31 4.01
CA SER A 120 -8.65 3.17 3.13
C SER A 120 -9.52 4.00 2.20
N LEU A 121 -10.56 3.39 1.64
CA LEU A 121 -11.50 4.10 0.77
C LEU A 121 -12.28 5.16 1.55
N SER A 122 -12.61 4.88 2.82
CA SER A 122 -13.39 5.81 3.64
C SER A 122 -12.60 7.05 4.03
N VAL A 123 -11.29 6.92 4.21
CA VAL A 123 -10.45 8.06 4.64
C VAL A 123 -9.81 8.79 3.47
N ARG A 124 -9.83 8.20 2.29
CA ARG A 124 -9.26 8.81 1.10
C ARG A 124 -10.10 9.99 0.67
N GLU A 125 -9.78 11.14 0.68
CA GLU A 125 -10.54 12.26 0.15
C GLU A 125 -10.45 12.28 -1.38
N ASP A 126 -11.17 13.17 -2.03
CA ASP A 126 -11.20 13.25 -3.49
C ASP A 126 -9.81 13.39 -4.11
N THR A 127 -8.91 14.06 -3.42
CA THR A 127 -7.54 14.26 -3.88
C THR A 127 -6.57 13.25 -3.31
N GLY A 128 -7.04 12.32 -2.47
CA GLY A 128 -6.20 11.33 -1.84
C GLY A 128 -5.88 10.16 -2.75
N ARG A 129 -4.86 9.40 -2.36
CA ARG A 129 -4.41 8.24 -3.13
C ARG A 129 -4.21 7.05 -2.23
N ILE A 130 -4.44 5.86 -2.79
CA ILE A 130 -4.23 4.58 -2.14
C ILE A 130 -3.29 3.76 -3.02
N TYR A 131 -2.24 3.22 -2.40
CA TYR A 131 -1.31 2.31 -3.05
C TYR A 131 -1.33 0.97 -2.33
N ILE A 132 -1.52 -0.11 -3.07
CA ILE A 132 -1.54 -1.46 -2.52
C ILE A 132 -0.28 -2.17 -2.98
N VAL A 133 0.54 -2.65 -2.03
CA VAL A 133 1.87 -3.17 -2.34
C VAL A 133 2.30 -4.22 -1.31
N GLY A 134 3.28 -5.04 -1.66
CA GLY A 134 3.90 -6.00 -0.78
C GLY A 134 3.74 -7.45 -1.21
N SER A 135 2.75 -7.75 -2.04
CA SER A 135 2.45 -9.12 -2.44
C SER A 135 1.67 -9.14 -3.75
N LEU A 136 2.06 -10.01 -4.67
CA LEU A 136 1.29 -10.28 -5.87
C LEU A 136 -0.09 -10.84 -5.52
N TYR A 137 -0.16 -11.65 -4.47
CA TYR A 137 -1.42 -12.23 -4.03
C TYR A 137 -2.37 -11.14 -3.53
N LEU A 138 -1.85 -10.21 -2.73
CA LEU A 138 -2.63 -9.07 -2.25
C LEU A 138 -3.15 -8.23 -3.43
N ALA A 139 -2.27 -7.95 -4.38
CA ALA A 139 -2.63 -7.16 -5.57
C ALA A 139 -3.78 -7.82 -6.33
N GLY A 140 -3.69 -9.12 -6.57
CA GLY A 140 -4.73 -9.86 -7.27
C GLY A 140 -6.07 -9.87 -6.54
N LEU A 141 -6.02 -10.05 -5.21
CA LEU A 141 -7.24 -10.02 -4.40
C LEU A 141 -7.93 -8.66 -4.45
N VAL A 142 -7.16 -7.60 -4.33
CA VAL A 142 -7.72 -6.25 -4.36
C VAL A 142 -8.32 -5.94 -5.74
N GLU A 143 -7.65 -6.33 -6.82
CA GLU A 143 -8.21 -6.18 -8.16
C GLU A 143 -9.57 -6.86 -8.27
N SER A 144 -9.67 -8.10 -7.80
CA SER A 144 -10.92 -8.85 -7.82
C SER A 144 -12.01 -8.17 -6.99
N MET A 145 -11.66 -7.71 -5.80
CA MET A 145 -12.60 -7.01 -4.92
C MET A 145 -13.10 -5.70 -5.55
N MET A 146 -12.22 -4.97 -6.22
CA MET A 146 -12.61 -3.71 -6.87
C MET A 146 -13.54 -3.95 -8.05
N GLU A 147 -13.33 -5.02 -8.82
CA GLU A 147 -14.26 -5.41 -9.88
C GLU A 147 -15.65 -5.69 -9.32
N ASP A 148 -15.73 -6.50 -8.26
CA ASP A 148 -17.00 -6.79 -7.59
C ASP A 148 -17.66 -5.52 -7.04
N TYR A 149 -16.86 -4.62 -6.52
CA TYR A 149 -17.35 -3.35 -5.97
C TYR A 149 -17.94 -2.47 -7.07
N ASP A 150 -17.28 -2.41 -8.23
CA ASP A 150 -17.75 -1.63 -9.37
C ASP A 150 -19.06 -2.19 -9.93
N ASP A 151 -19.21 -3.52 -9.94
CA ASP A 151 -20.43 -4.18 -10.42
C ASP A 151 -21.67 -3.85 -9.59
N ARG A 152 -21.48 -3.41 -8.34
CA ARG A 152 -22.59 -3.02 -7.46
C ARG A 152 -23.13 -1.62 -7.74
N PHE A 153 -22.37 -0.86 -8.47
CA PHE A 153 -22.71 0.53 -8.79
C PHE A 153 -22.72 0.73 -10.29
#